data_e442b38c7f4096dd65508b1f44402d48
#
_entry.id   e442b38c7f4096dd65508b1f44402d48
#
_cell.length_a   1.000
_cell.length_b   1.000
_cell.length_c   1.000
_cell.angle_alpha   90.00
_cell.angle_beta   90.00
_cell.angle_gamma   90.00
#
_symmetry.space_group_name_H-M   'P 1'
#
loop_
_entity.id
_entity.type
_entity.pdbx_description
1 polymer ?
#
loop_
_entity_poly.entity_id
_entity_poly.type
_entity_poly.pdbx_seq_one_letter_code
_entity_poly.pdbx_strand_id
1 'polypeptide(L)'
;MKRTIFYPLLSLALILMAGMTTVAHGQDFNGTWSGVIDVGQPLTIVFNIQQTSDGVNITWDSPDQGVFGLPATATISGNELNVDMPISPRATFKGILEGEALNGTFTQGGYGFTLNMSRTGKVQNNTRPQEAAIESDTHRPYRNEDVTFTNGDIIFSGTLSLPDKGSHFPAVVLVAGSGPLDRDEEVLGHKPFLLLADALSRNGFAVLRYDERGVGATVGGDPGAPSEPLATDAMAALRYLKTRPEVDATQVGFVGHSEGGLIAVMNAAKHPDEVAYIVSMAGPGVPGKELGMAQTQLGFKAAGLEFGEDLMKLNEDFYTIIATEKDSVTMCNKLANFFHEQEGNPALQLYLKGVTPEQYIKLYALPMVRCVFQYDPAENLKRVKCPMFAINGTLDSQVACENNLGTIKRLVPHATVKAYEGLNHFFQTCAEWKGSANNGAIHETMSPEVLQDIVNWLQQVVKH
;
A
#
# COMPACT_ATOMS: atom_id res chain seq x y z
N MET A 1 -38.77 84.67 -54.44
CA MET A 1 -38.89 83.25 -54.24
C MET A 1 -37.47 82.66 -54.17
N LYS A 2 -36.92 82.52 -53.02
CA LYS A 2 -35.60 81.87 -52.78
C LYS A 2 -35.83 80.62 -51.96
N ARG A 3 -35.57 79.48 -52.51
CA ARG A 3 -35.62 78.18 -51.78
C ARG A 3 -34.30 77.98 -51.04
N THR A 4 -34.34 77.91 -49.75
CA THR A 4 -33.22 77.59 -48.88
C THR A 4 -33.15 76.08 -48.78
N ILE A 5 -32.06 75.47 -49.21
CA ILE A 5 -31.79 74.04 -49.05
C ILE A 5 -31.02 73.85 -47.76
N PHE A 6 -31.64 73.13 -46.79
CA PHE A 6 -30.98 72.65 -45.55
C PHE A 6 -30.19 71.42 -45.89
N TYR A 7 -28.88 71.40 -45.61
CA TYR A 7 -28.04 70.21 -45.54
C TYR A 7 -28.00 69.74 -44.05
N PRO A 8 -28.29 68.49 -43.76
CA PRO A 8 -28.00 67.98 -42.42
C PRO A 8 -26.53 67.56 -42.32
N LEU A 9 -25.83 68.10 -41.31
CA LEU A 9 -24.47 67.70 -40.92
C LEU A 9 -24.52 66.25 -40.43
N LEU A 10 -23.78 65.37 -41.14
CA LEU A 10 -23.52 64.03 -40.69
C LEU A 10 -22.38 64.10 -39.66
N SER A 11 -22.72 63.97 -38.35
CA SER A 11 -21.74 63.79 -37.33
C SER A 11 -21.25 62.33 -37.31
N LEU A 12 -20.01 62.17 -37.75
CA LEU A 12 -19.28 60.88 -37.71
C LEU A 12 -18.90 60.57 -36.23
N ALA A 13 -19.74 59.79 -35.54
CA ALA A 13 -19.38 59.21 -34.25
C ALA A 13 -18.42 58.03 -34.48
N LEU A 14 -17.13 58.27 -34.26
CA LEU A 14 -16.16 57.18 -34.13
C LEU A 14 -16.49 56.37 -32.86
N ILE A 15 -17.17 55.25 -33.01
CA ILE A 15 -17.28 54.24 -31.95
C ILE A 15 -15.91 53.53 -31.90
N LEU A 16 -15.09 53.95 -30.92
CA LEU A 16 -13.98 53.11 -30.45
C LEU A 16 -14.57 51.82 -29.88
N MET A 17 -14.66 50.77 -30.66
CA MET A 17 -14.74 49.41 -30.09
C MET A 17 -13.42 49.12 -29.40
N ALA A 18 -13.35 49.43 -28.12
CA ALA A 18 -12.39 48.79 -27.24
C ALA A 18 -12.70 47.30 -27.25
N GLY A 19 -11.94 46.55 -28.05
CA GLY A 19 -11.94 45.11 -27.97
C GLY A 19 -11.57 44.72 -26.55
N MET A 20 -12.56 44.45 -25.70
CA MET A 20 -12.34 43.66 -24.51
C MET A 20 -11.94 42.29 -25.00
N THR A 21 -10.63 42.03 -25.11
CA THR A 21 -10.11 40.68 -25.06
C THR A 21 -10.49 40.16 -23.69
N THR A 22 -11.59 39.43 -23.62
CA THR A 22 -11.84 38.53 -22.52
C THR A 22 -10.68 37.57 -22.53
N VAL A 23 -9.70 37.80 -21.65
CA VAL A 23 -8.74 36.75 -21.26
C VAL A 23 -9.65 35.66 -20.74
N ALA A 24 -9.77 34.60 -21.50
CA ALA A 24 -10.41 33.40 -21.02
C ALA A 24 -9.64 32.99 -19.76
N HIS A 25 -10.17 33.32 -18.60
CA HIS A 25 -9.69 32.76 -17.35
C HIS A 25 -9.88 31.27 -17.52
N GLY A 26 -8.79 30.52 -17.54
CA GLY A 26 -8.86 29.06 -17.51
C GLY A 26 -9.76 28.65 -16.37
N GLN A 27 -10.61 27.65 -16.62
CA GLN A 27 -11.52 27.14 -15.58
C GLN A 27 -10.69 26.73 -14.35
N ASP A 28 -11.11 27.16 -13.16
CA ASP A 28 -10.39 26.88 -11.92
C ASP A 28 -10.89 25.57 -11.31
N PHE A 29 -10.09 24.51 -11.50
CA PHE A 29 -10.32 23.21 -10.88
C PHE A 29 -9.64 23.05 -9.52
N ASN A 30 -8.85 24.04 -9.08
CA ASN A 30 -8.13 23.94 -7.81
C ASN A 30 -9.07 23.69 -6.62
N GLY A 31 -8.63 22.86 -5.70
CA GLY A 31 -9.32 22.57 -4.44
C GLY A 31 -9.75 21.12 -4.29
N THR A 32 -10.52 20.88 -3.25
CA THR A 32 -11.07 19.56 -2.93
C THR A 32 -12.50 19.46 -3.45
N TRP A 33 -12.75 18.45 -4.25
CA TRP A 33 -14.04 18.12 -4.83
C TRP A 33 -14.54 16.81 -4.24
N SER A 34 -15.78 16.75 -3.76
CA SER A 34 -16.36 15.55 -3.18
C SER A 34 -17.73 15.24 -3.78
N GLY A 35 -17.96 13.97 -4.05
CA GLY A 35 -19.22 13.45 -4.53
C GLY A 35 -19.42 12.01 -4.11
N VAL A 36 -20.61 11.47 -4.33
CA VAL A 36 -20.97 10.10 -3.94
C VAL A 36 -21.40 9.31 -5.17
N ILE A 37 -20.87 8.11 -5.32
CA ILE A 37 -21.37 7.10 -6.26
C ILE A 37 -22.19 6.06 -5.50
N ASP A 38 -23.18 5.47 -6.17
CA ASP A 38 -23.95 4.36 -5.62
C ASP A 38 -23.50 3.06 -6.29
N VAL A 39 -22.82 2.23 -5.52
CA VAL A 39 -22.35 0.89 -5.93
C VAL A 39 -23.11 -0.22 -5.18
N GLY A 40 -24.40 0.02 -4.86
CA GLY A 40 -25.21 -0.80 -3.97
C GLY A 40 -25.12 -0.31 -2.49
N GLN A 41 -24.17 0.57 -2.22
CA GLN A 41 -24.03 1.40 -1.03
C GLN A 41 -23.39 2.72 -1.44
N PRO A 42 -23.67 3.81 -0.74
CA PRO A 42 -23.04 5.10 -1.04
C PRO A 42 -21.53 5.02 -0.79
N LEU A 43 -20.75 5.47 -1.78
CA LEU A 43 -19.30 5.54 -1.70
C LEU A 43 -18.83 6.93 -2.08
N THR A 44 -18.19 7.61 -1.13
CA THR A 44 -17.64 8.95 -1.32
C THR A 44 -16.35 8.88 -2.12
N ILE A 45 -16.27 9.70 -3.17
CA ILE A 45 -15.04 9.94 -3.94
C ILE A 45 -14.64 11.40 -3.77
N VAL A 46 -13.37 11.63 -3.50
CA VAL A 46 -12.80 12.97 -3.34
C VAL A 46 -11.63 13.15 -4.31
N PHE A 47 -11.57 14.29 -4.99
CA PHE A 47 -10.39 14.71 -5.76
C PHE A 47 -9.76 15.93 -5.12
N ASN A 48 -8.46 15.88 -4.88
CA ASN A 48 -7.65 17.01 -4.44
C ASN A 48 -6.84 17.49 -5.65
N ILE A 49 -7.21 18.64 -6.21
CA ILE A 49 -6.67 19.13 -7.50
C ILE A 49 -5.86 20.39 -7.25
N GLN A 50 -4.65 20.41 -7.80
CA GLN A 50 -3.78 21.58 -7.85
C GLN A 50 -3.29 21.81 -9.28
N GLN A 51 -3.77 22.90 -9.92
CA GLN A 51 -3.27 23.35 -11.21
C GLN A 51 -1.95 24.10 -11.00
N THR A 52 -0.96 23.79 -11.82
CA THR A 52 0.35 24.43 -11.84
C THR A 52 0.65 24.97 -13.25
N SER A 53 1.73 25.73 -13.40
CA SER A 53 2.18 26.19 -14.74
C SER A 53 2.51 25.01 -15.68
N ASP A 54 2.88 23.87 -15.12
CA ASP A 54 3.43 22.73 -15.86
C ASP A 54 2.41 21.58 -16.02
N GLY A 55 1.20 21.72 -15.43
CA GLY A 55 0.13 20.72 -15.55
C GLY A 55 -0.81 20.68 -14.37
N VAL A 56 -1.31 19.49 -14.05
CA VAL A 56 -2.26 19.24 -12.98
C VAL A 56 -1.71 18.17 -12.05
N ASN A 57 -1.55 18.51 -10.78
CA ASN A 57 -1.33 17.54 -9.72
C ASN A 57 -2.68 17.14 -9.14
N ILE A 58 -2.92 15.86 -9.02
CA ILE A 58 -4.16 15.33 -8.47
C ILE A 58 -3.91 14.11 -7.61
N THR A 59 -4.55 14.09 -6.45
CA THR A 59 -4.75 12.86 -5.67
C THR A 59 -6.24 12.62 -5.50
N TRP A 60 -6.59 11.38 -5.19
CA TRP A 60 -7.97 11.03 -4.93
C TRP A 60 -8.11 10.23 -3.64
N ASP A 61 -9.28 10.35 -3.03
CA ASP A 61 -9.62 9.66 -1.80
C ASP A 61 -10.94 8.89 -1.97
N SER A 62 -11.09 7.81 -1.22
CA SER A 62 -12.35 7.13 -0.97
C SER A 62 -12.49 6.91 0.54
N PRO A 63 -12.99 7.91 1.30
CA PRO A 63 -13.03 7.89 2.76
C PRO A 63 -13.79 6.69 3.34
N ASP A 64 -14.88 6.28 2.67
CA ASP A 64 -15.69 5.13 3.11
C ASP A 64 -14.95 3.79 2.98
N GLN A 65 -13.90 3.76 2.15
CA GLN A 65 -12.99 2.62 1.99
C GLN A 65 -11.66 2.81 2.74
N GLY A 66 -11.50 3.92 3.47
CA GLY A 66 -10.26 4.27 4.15
C GLY A 66 -9.09 4.61 3.21
N VAL A 67 -9.40 4.96 1.96
CA VAL A 67 -8.41 5.30 0.93
C VAL A 67 -8.22 6.80 0.90
N PHE A 68 -6.96 7.26 1.00
CA PHE A 68 -6.61 8.68 0.98
C PHE A 68 -5.31 8.94 0.24
N GLY A 69 -5.24 10.07 -0.45
CA GLY A 69 -4.01 10.58 -1.08
C GLY A 69 -3.45 9.72 -2.21
N LEU A 70 -4.24 8.81 -2.79
CA LEU A 70 -3.75 7.99 -3.90
C LEU A 70 -3.43 8.87 -5.12
N PRO A 71 -2.29 8.66 -5.78
CA PRO A 71 -1.94 9.39 -6.96
C PRO A 71 -2.88 9.07 -8.12
N ALA A 72 -3.17 10.08 -8.93
CA ALA A 72 -3.87 9.93 -10.19
C ALA A 72 -3.20 10.83 -11.24
N THR A 73 -3.52 10.61 -12.50
CA THR A 73 -3.17 11.53 -13.57
C THR A 73 -4.41 12.24 -14.08
N ALA A 74 -4.27 13.53 -14.43
CA ALA A 74 -5.40 14.29 -14.95
C ALA A 74 -5.02 15.12 -16.17
N THR A 75 -6.00 15.34 -17.02
CA THR A 75 -5.93 16.30 -18.13
C THR A 75 -7.13 17.23 -18.08
N ILE A 76 -6.87 18.53 -18.31
CA ILE A 76 -7.91 19.56 -18.39
C ILE A 76 -7.96 20.09 -19.84
N SER A 77 -9.17 20.14 -20.40
CA SER A 77 -9.42 20.72 -21.71
C SER A 77 -10.66 21.62 -21.65
N GLY A 78 -10.44 22.93 -21.59
CA GLY A 78 -11.53 23.88 -21.36
C GLY A 78 -12.18 23.68 -19.99
N ASN A 79 -13.43 23.25 -19.96
CA ASN A 79 -14.16 22.90 -18.73
C ASN A 79 -14.27 21.38 -18.49
N GLU A 80 -13.61 20.58 -19.28
CA GLU A 80 -13.57 19.11 -19.11
C GLU A 80 -12.34 18.68 -18.30
N LEU A 81 -12.58 17.83 -17.28
CA LEU A 81 -11.56 17.14 -16.50
C LEU A 81 -11.64 15.63 -16.80
N ASN A 82 -10.53 15.05 -17.21
CA ASN A 82 -10.38 13.61 -17.29
C ASN A 82 -9.35 13.17 -16.26
N VAL A 83 -9.72 12.21 -15.38
CA VAL A 83 -8.85 11.63 -14.34
C VAL A 83 -8.68 10.16 -14.62
N ASP A 84 -7.45 9.69 -14.47
CA ASP A 84 -7.09 8.29 -14.54
C ASP A 84 -6.46 7.86 -13.22
N MET A 85 -7.09 6.89 -12.59
CA MET A 85 -6.70 6.31 -11.30
C MET A 85 -6.14 4.91 -11.55
N PRO A 86 -4.82 4.71 -11.45
CA PRO A 86 -4.14 3.46 -11.81
C PRO A 86 -4.28 2.39 -10.72
N ILE A 87 -5.52 2.07 -10.38
CA ILE A 87 -5.88 1.00 -9.43
C ILE A 87 -6.41 -0.24 -10.16
N SER A 88 -6.53 -1.34 -9.47
CA SER A 88 -7.08 -2.59 -10.05
C SER A 88 -8.43 -2.93 -9.41
N PRO A 89 -9.53 -3.02 -10.21
CA PRO A 89 -9.60 -2.67 -11.63
C PRO A 89 -9.43 -1.16 -11.84
N ARG A 90 -8.80 -0.78 -12.96
CA ARG A 90 -8.54 0.63 -13.33
C ARG A 90 -9.81 1.45 -13.25
N ALA A 91 -9.73 2.62 -12.62
CA ALA A 91 -10.82 3.58 -12.55
C ALA A 91 -10.50 4.86 -13.32
N THR A 92 -11.54 5.47 -13.90
CA THR A 92 -11.43 6.74 -14.60
C THR A 92 -12.61 7.63 -14.23
N PHE A 93 -12.40 8.94 -14.32
CA PHE A 93 -13.48 9.92 -14.22
C PHE A 93 -13.42 10.88 -15.40
N LYS A 94 -14.57 11.17 -15.96
CA LYS A 94 -14.72 12.21 -16.97
C LYS A 94 -15.86 13.15 -16.57
N GLY A 95 -15.55 14.42 -16.34
CA GLY A 95 -16.52 15.40 -15.85
C GLY A 95 -16.37 16.77 -16.47
N ILE A 96 -17.44 17.55 -16.36
CA ILE A 96 -17.57 18.92 -16.85
C ILE A 96 -17.73 19.85 -15.64
N LEU A 97 -16.92 20.90 -15.59
CA LEU A 97 -17.03 21.95 -14.57
C LEU A 97 -18.08 22.97 -14.99
N GLU A 98 -19.12 23.13 -14.17
CA GLU A 98 -20.20 24.09 -14.35
C GLU A 98 -20.37 24.90 -13.04
N GLY A 99 -19.72 26.07 -12.99
CA GLY A 99 -19.67 26.87 -11.75
C GLY A 99 -18.92 26.16 -10.64
N GLU A 100 -19.58 25.86 -9.51
CA GLU A 100 -19.02 25.15 -8.36
C GLU A 100 -19.38 23.64 -8.36
N ALA A 101 -19.87 23.11 -9.47
CA ALA A 101 -20.20 21.70 -9.64
C ALA A 101 -19.33 21.07 -10.71
N LEU A 102 -18.78 19.89 -10.42
CA LEU A 102 -18.04 19.05 -11.36
C LEU A 102 -18.86 17.79 -11.59
N ASN A 103 -19.60 17.76 -12.69
CA ASN A 103 -20.57 16.71 -13.00
C ASN A 103 -20.00 15.75 -14.02
N GLY A 104 -20.06 14.44 -13.75
CA GLY A 104 -19.48 13.48 -14.65
C GLY A 104 -19.82 12.02 -14.38
N THR A 105 -18.99 11.17 -15.00
CA THR A 105 -19.09 9.71 -14.88
C THR A 105 -17.79 9.14 -14.34
N PHE A 106 -17.90 8.41 -13.25
CA PHE A 106 -16.85 7.55 -12.71
C PHE A 106 -17.01 6.16 -13.33
N THR A 107 -15.94 5.60 -13.87
CA THR A 107 -15.97 4.27 -14.51
C THR A 107 -14.94 3.37 -13.85
N GLN A 108 -15.33 2.18 -13.42
CA GLN A 108 -14.43 1.17 -12.86
C GLN A 108 -14.88 -0.22 -13.25
N GLY A 109 -13.95 -1.07 -13.68
CA GLY A 109 -14.25 -2.46 -14.05
C GLY A 109 -15.25 -2.61 -15.19
N GLY A 110 -15.41 -1.59 -16.06
CA GLY A 110 -16.38 -1.57 -17.14
C GLY A 110 -17.78 -1.04 -16.76
N TYR A 111 -17.99 -0.67 -15.49
CA TYR A 111 -19.25 -0.07 -15.01
C TYR A 111 -19.08 1.45 -14.90
N GLY A 112 -20.13 2.18 -15.33
CA GLY A 112 -20.20 3.65 -15.22
C GLY A 112 -21.17 4.06 -14.12
N PHE A 113 -20.73 4.99 -13.27
CA PHE A 113 -21.52 5.56 -12.17
C PHE A 113 -21.59 7.07 -12.34
N THR A 114 -22.77 7.65 -12.17
CA THR A 114 -22.89 9.11 -12.11
C THR A 114 -22.15 9.61 -10.88
N LEU A 115 -21.22 10.56 -11.07
CA LEU A 115 -20.49 11.20 -9.99
C LEU A 115 -20.59 12.71 -10.17
N ASN A 116 -21.44 13.33 -9.38
CA ASN A 116 -21.58 14.78 -9.29
C ASN A 116 -20.87 15.26 -8.04
N MET A 117 -19.89 16.13 -8.21
CA MET A 117 -19.02 16.60 -7.15
C MET A 117 -19.23 18.08 -6.90
N SER A 118 -19.15 18.48 -5.67
CA SER A 118 -19.13 19.88 -5.25
C SER A 118 -17.80 20.23 -4.58
N ARG A 119 -17.40 21.48 -4.66
CA ARG A 119 -16.20 21.98 -3.99
C ARG A 119 -16.43 21.98 -2.48
N THR A 120 -15.63 21.25 -1.72
CA THR A 120 -15.82 21.06 -0.26
C THR A 120 -14.84 21.88 0.61
N GLY A 121 -14.14 22.86 0.04
CA GLY A 121 -13.18 23.69 0.78
C GLY A 121 -11.77 23.11 0.80
N LYS A 122 -10.89 23.64 1.63
CA LYS A 122 -9.44 23.45 1.58
C LYS A 122 -9.03 21.99 1.37
N VAL A 123 -8.07 21.77 0.45
CA VAL A 123 -7.27 20.55 0.37
C VAL A 123 -6.94 20.11 1.80
N GLN A 124 -7.44 18.97 2.23
CA GLN A 124 -6.88 18.35 3.42
C GLN A 124 -5.46 17.97 3.04
N ASN A 125 -4.49 18.73 3.51
CA ASN A 125 -3.12 18.29 3.49
C ASN A 125 -3.09 17.03 4.37
N ASN A 126 -3.08 15.87 3.77
CA ASN A 126 -2.69 14.64 4.43
C ASN A 126 -1.18 14.72 4.71
N THR A 127 -0.82 15.65 5.59
CA THR A 127 0.56 15.73 6.06
C THR A 127 0.82 14.48 6.87
N ARG A 128 1.81 13.72 6.44
CA ARG A 128 2.40 12.65 7.24
C ARG A 128 3.49 13.30 8.09
N PRO A 129 3.22 13.63 9.35
CA PRO A 129 4.13 14.45 10.14
C PRO A 129 5.48 13.76 10.40
N GLN A 130 5.50 12.44 10.47
CA GLN A 130 6.74 11.68 10.68
C GLN A 130 7.63 11.71 9.45
N GLU A 131 7.10 11.50 8.26
CA GLU A 131 7.81 11.61 6.98
C GLU A 131 8.28 13.05 6.75
N ALA A 132 7.40 14.02 6.95
CA ALA A 132 7.74 15.44 6.78
C ALA A 132 8.89 15.88 7.72
N ALA A 133 8.93 15.37 8.94
CA ALA A 133 10.02 15.62 9.88
C ALA A 133 11.35 15.06 9.38
N ILE A 134 11.35 13.85 8.81
CA ILE A 134 12.54 13.22 8.23
C ILE A 134 12.98 13.96 6.96
N GLU A 135 12.04 14.26 6.05
CA GLU A 135 12.34 14.91 4.78
C GLU A 135 12.89 16.33 4.95
N SER A 136 12.40 17.06 5.95
CA SER A 136 12.87 18.42 6.27
C SER A 136 14.16 18.47 7.10
N ASP A 137 14.61 17.36 7.70
CA ASP A 137 15.84 17.32 8.50
C ASP A 137 17.10 17.37 7.61
N THR A 138 17.73 18.52 7.53
CA THR A 138 18.98 18.74 6.78
C THR A 138 20.24 18.33 7.54
N HIS A 139 20.12 17.90 8.80
CA HIS A 139 21.25 17.57 9.69
C HIS A 139 21.24 16.10 10.12
N ARG A 140 20.69 15.21 9.27
CA ARG A 140 20.70 13.77 9.53
C ARG A 140 22.14 13.26 9.71
N PRO A 141 22.41 12.40 10.72
CA PRO A 141 23.75 11.87 10.98
C PRO A 141 24.07 10.65 10.09
N TYR A 142 23.45 10.57 8.93
CA TYR A 142 23.65 9.54 7.91
C TYR A 142 23.43 10.12 6.51
N ARG A 143 24.02 9.49 5.51
CA ARG A 143 23.82 9.81 4.10
C ARG A 143 23.03 8.73 3.39
N ASN A 144 22.31 9.09 2.35
CA ASN A 144 21.65 8.18 1.44
C ASN A 144 22.45 8.07 0.15
N GLU A 145 22.63 6.84 -0.33
CA GLU A 145 23.26 6.53 -1.61
C GLU A 145 22.23 5.77 -2.48
N ASP A 146 22.00 6.23 -3.71
CA ASP A 146 21.29 5.43 -4.69
C ASP A 146 22.19 4.28 -5.14
N VAL A 147 21.67 3.08 -5.06
CA VAL A 147 22.43 1.85 -5.35
C VAL A 147 21.66 0.93 -6.27
N THR A 148 22.40 0.07 -6.94
CA THR A 148 21.82 -1.02 -7.74
C THR A 148 22.48 -2.35 -7.39
N PHE A 149 21.69 -3.42 -7.45
CA PHE A 149 22.17 -4.80 -7.34
C PHE A 149 21.37 -5.69 -8.30
N THR A 150 21.78 -6.93 -8.49
CA THR A 150 21.14 -7.83 -9.47
C THR A 150 20.72 -9.15 -8.85
N ASN A 151 19.63 -9.71 -9.37
CA ASN A 151 19.26 -11.11 -9.18
C ASN A 151 18.87 -11.70 -10.55
N GLY A 152 19.73 -12.50 -11.14
CA GLY A 152 19.62 -12.91 -12.54
C GLY A 152 19.59 -11.70 -13.47
N ASP A 153 18.57 -11.60 -14.30
CA ASP A 153 18.41 -10.52 -15.30
C ASP A 153 17.71 -9.28 -14.73
N ILE A 154 17.32 -9.29 -13.44
CA ILE A 154 16.66 -8.16 -12.81
C ILE A 154 17.71 -7.23 -12.21
N ILE A 155 17.58 -5.93 -12.50
CA ILE A 155 18.42 -4.87 -11.95
C ILE A 155 17.57 -4.08 -10.94
N PHE A 156 17.82 -4.34 -9.67
CA PHE A 156 17.13 -3.65 -8.56
C PHE A 156 17.72 -2.28 -8.35
N SER A 157 16.84 -1.32 -8.10
CA SER A 157 17.19 0.03 -7.65
C SER A 157 16.81 0.17 -6.17
N GLY A 158 17.69 0.78 -5.40
CA GLY A 158 17.46 0.97 -3.97
C GLY A 158 18.16 2.21 -3.41
N THR A 159 17.91 2.47 -2.14
CA THR A 159 18.59 3.49 -1.36
C THR A 159 19.29 2.81 -0.18
N LEU A 160 20.59 3.01 -0.09
CA LEU A 160 21.42 2.60 1.04
C LEU A 160 21.63 3.79 1.96
N SER A 161 21.07 3.74 3.17
CA SER A 161 21.30 4.72 4.22
C SER A 161 22.50 4.28 5.06
N LEU A 162 23.53 5.12 5.15
CA LEU A 162 24.81 4.83 5.83
C LEU A 162 25.10 5.87 6.93
N PRO A 163 25.38 5.46 8.17
CA PRO A 163 25.82 6.40 9.21
C PRO A 163 27.08 7.16 8.79
N ASP A 164 27.16 8.46 9.14
CA ASP A 164 28.29 9.32 8.77
C ASP A 164 29.56 9.03 9.58
N LYS A 165 29.42 8.44 10.77
CA LYS A 165 30.52 8.18 11.69
C LYS A 165 30.61 6.71 12.02
N GLY A 166 31.79 6.15 11.90
CA GLY A 166 32.06 4.74 12.16
C GLY A 166 32.48 3.99 10.91
N SER A 167 32.58 2.70 11.02
CA SER A 167 32.87 1.75 9.94
C SER A 167 32.43 0.36 10.37
N HIS A 168 32.28 -0.57 9.43
CA HIS A 168 31.83 -1.94 9.69
C HIS A 168 30.49 -1.98 10.42
N PHE A 169 29.50 -1.27 9.84
CA PHE A 169 28.17 -1.19 10.41
C PHE A 169 27.44 -2.52 10.33
N PRO A 170 26.71 -2.94 11.37
CA PRO A 170 25.67 -3.95 11.19
C PRO A 170 24.65 -3.42 10.19
N ALA A 171 24.04 -4.32 9.40
CA ALA A 171 23.22 -3.90 8.28
C ALA A 171 21.88 -4.62 8.19
N VAL A 172 20.87 -3.91 7.73
CA VAL A 172 19.51 -4.39 7.57
C VAL A 172 19.05 -4.24 6.12
N VAL A 173 18.46 -5.28 5.58
CA VAL A 173 17.61 -5.19 4.39
C VAL A 173 16.16 -5.08 4.84
N LEU A 174 15.44 -4.05 4.40
CA LEU A 174 14.00 -3.94 4.59
C LEU A 174 13.28 -4.71 3.48
N VAL A 175 12.31 -5.56 3.86
CA VAL A 175 11.57 -6.43 2.94
C VAL A 175 10.08 -6.11 3.06
N ALA A 176 9.49 -5.64 1.96
CA ALA A 176 8.12 -5.15 1.93
C ALA A 176 7.07 -6.26 2.05
N GLY A 177 5.85 -5.87 2.34
CA GLY A 177 4.67 -6.73 2.39
C GLY A 177 4.17 -7.13 1.01
N SER A 178 2.95 -7.68 0.97
CA SER A 178 2.36 -8.18 -0.27
C SER A 178 1.98 -7.06 -1.23
N GLY A 179 2.28 -7.25 -2.50
CA GLY A 179 1.95 -6.35 -3.59
C GLY A 179 3.18 -5.74 -4.24
N PRO A 180 3.00 -5.04 -5.36
CA PRO A 180 4.09 -4.34 -6.05
C PRO A 180 4.43 -3.04 -5.29
N LEU A 181 5.36 -3.11 -4.35
CA LEU A 181 5.70 -2.02 -3.44
C LEU A 181 7.05 -1.40 -3.77
N ASP A 182 7.14 -0.09 -3.57
CA ASP A 182 8.39 0.66 -3.72
C ASP A 182 9.29 0.49 -2.49
N ARG A 183 10.47 1.08 -2.55
CA ARG A 183 11.49 1.01 -1.48
C ARG A 183 11.04 1.57 -0.14
N ASP A 184 10.02 2.42 -0.11
CA ASP A 184 9.47 3.02 1.11
C ASP A 184 8.27 2.25 1.66
N GLU A 185 7.84 1.18 0.96
CA GLU A 185 6.58 0.48 1.24
C GLU A 185 5.42 1.48 1.29
N GLU A 186 5.36 2.38 0.29
CA GLU A 186 4.39 3.47 0.31
C GLU A 186 2.96 2.95 0.13
N VAL A 187 2.16 3.09 1.17
CA VAL A 187 0.74 2.72 1.18
C VAL A 187 -0.07 3.88 1.73
N LEU A 188 -1.01 4.40 0.93
CA LEU A 188 -1.91 5.50 1.32
C LEU A 188 -1.14 6.76 1.79
N GLY A 189 0.02 7.02 1.21
CA GLY A 189 0.90 8.14 1.54
C GLY A 189 1.75 7.94 2.81
N HIS A 190 1.67 6.80 3.46
CA HIS A 190 2.57 6.40 4.53
C HIS A 190 3.81 5.72 3.96
N LYS A 191 4.99 6.02 4.51
CA LYS A 191 6.29 5.47 4.11
C LYS A 191 6.99 4.79 5.29
N PRO A 192 6.47 3.64 5.78
CA PRO A 192 6.99 3.00 6.99
C PRO A 192 8.48 2.66 6.88
N PHE A 193 8.98 2.29 5.70
CA PHE A 193 10.38 1.98 5.52
C PHE A 193 11.30 3.20 5.52
N LEU A 194 10.79 4.38 5.16
CA LEU A 194 11.52 5.63 5.39
C LEU A 194 11.76 5.86 6.88
N LEU A 195 10.73 5.63 7.72
CA LEU A 195 10.83 5.78 9.17
C LEU A 195 11.79 4.76 9.79
N LEU A 196 11.70 3.50 9.40
CA LEU A 196 12.61 2.44 9.85
C LEU A 196 14.05 2.73 9.46
N ALA A 197 14.29 3.18 8.23
CA ALA A 197 15.63 3.51 7.77
C ALA A 197 16.22 4.70 8.53
N ASP A 198 15.44 5.76 8.78
CA ASP A 198 15.87 6.90 9.59
C ASP A 198 16.22 6.46 11.02
N ALA A 199 15.30 5.74 11.68
CA ALA A 199 15.49 5.28 13.05
C ALA A 199 16.74 4.39 13.20
N LEU A 200 16.92 3.43 12.30
CA LEU A 200 18.05 2.50 12.34
C LEU A 200 19.38 3.18 11.99
N SER A 201 19.40 4.04 10.95
CA SER A 201 20.63 4.71 10.52
C SER A 201 21.12 5.74 11.55
N ARG A 202 20.22 6.44 12.25
CA ARG A 202 20.58 7.29 13.41
C ARG A 202 21.20 6.49 14.55
N ASN A 203 20.91 5.19 14.61
CA ASN A 203 21.36 4.28 15.65
C ASN A 203 22.50 3.34 15.20
N GLY A 204 23.19 3.67 14.10
CA GLY A 204 24.44 3.02 13.71
C GLY A 204 24.28 1.82 12.78
N PHE A 205 23.12 1.61 12.16
CA PHE A 205 22.90 0.56 11.17
C PHE A 205 22.99 1.10 9.74
N ALA A 206 23.61 0.34 8.86
CA ALA A 206 23.43 0.52 7.42
C ALA A 206 22.08 -0.10 7.00
N VAL A 207 21.26 0.62 6.21
CA VAL A 207 19.90 0.16 5.86
C VAL A 207 19.69 0.22 4.37
N LEU A 208 19.37 -0.91 3.76
CA LEU A 208 19.01 -1.01 2.35
C LEU A 208 17.48 -1.16 2.20
N ARG A 209 16.90 -0.24 1.45
CA ARG A 209 15.53 -0.27 0.93
C ARG A 209 15.60 -0.36 -0.58
N TYR A 210 14.76 -1.16 -1.22
CA TYR A 210 14.79 -1.33 -2.66
C TYR A 210 13.39 -1.42 -3.24
N ASP A 211 13.23 -0.95 -4.48
CA ASP A 211 12.00 -1.13 -5.25
C ASP A 211 11.89 -2.58 -5.67
N GLU A 212 10.75 -3.20 -5.44
CA GLU A 212 10.53 -4.59 -5.82
C GLU A 212 10.62 -4.79 -7.34
N ARG A 213 10.65 -6.04 -7.77
CA ARG A 213 10.71 -6.40 -9.20
C ARG A 213 9.56 -5.77 -9.99
N GLY A 214 9.87 -5.08 -11.09
CA GLY A 214 8.89 -4.40 -11.94
C GLY A 214 8.27 -3.14 -11.33
N VAL A 215 8.81 -2.62 -10.22
CA VAL A 215 8.32 -1.44 -9.49
C VAL A 215 9.36 -0.33 -9.52
N GLY A 216 8.92 0.91 -9.47
CA GLY A 216 9.75 2.10 -9.32
C GLY A 216 10.85 2.18 -10.37
N ALA A 217 12.11 2.25 -9.94
CA ALA A 217 13.29 2.29 -10.81
C ALA A 217 13.94 0.91 -11.02
N THR A 218 13.37 -0.17 -10.48
CA THR A 218 13.82 -1.54 -10.73
C THR A 218 13.44 -1.97 -12.15
N VAL A 219 14.41 -2.53 -12.88
CA VAL A 219 14.24 -2.96 -14.27
C VAL A 219 14.12 -4.48 -14.34
N GLY A 220 13.03 -4.94 -14.92
CA GLY A 220 12.73 -6.36 -15.11
C GLY A 220 11.97 -7.01 -13.96
N GLY A 221 11.62 -8.27 -14.18
CA GLY A 221 10.83 -9.07 -13.25
C GLY A 221 9.31 -8.84 -13.36
N ASP A 222 8.57 -9.76 -12.77
CA ASP A 222 7.11 -9.74 -12.70
C ASP A 222 6.68 -9.13 -11.35
N PRO A 223 5.96 -8.00 -11.32
CA PRO A 223 5.47 -7.40 -10.08
C PRO A 223 4.41 -8.27 -9.36
N GLY A 224 3.83 -9.26 -10.05
CA GLY A 224 2.91 -10.25 -9.50
C GLY A 224 3.59 -11.55 -9.06
N ALA A 225 4.90 -11.56 -8.84
CA ALA A 225 5.64 -12.74 -8.45
C ALA A 225 5.22 -13.27 -7.07
N PRO A 226 5.21 -14.59 -6.87
CA PRO A 226 4.96 -15.18 -5.55
C PRO A 226 6.15 -14.99 -4.60
N SER A 227 5.96 -15.30 -3.31
CA SER A 227 6.94 -15.07 -2.24
C SER A 227 8.32 -15.73 -2.46
N GLU A 228 8.38 -16.91 -3.12
CA GLU A 228 9.67 -17.60 -3.34
C GLU A 228 10.67 -16.81 -4.21
N PRO A 229 10.31 -16.30 -5.41
CA PRO A 229 11.15 -15.36 -6.15
C PRO A 229 11.52 -14.11 -5.34
N LEU A 230 10.56 -13.51 -4.59
CA LEU A 230 10.82 -12.34 -3.76
C LEU A 230 11.84 -12.65 -2.64
N ALA A 231 11.81 -13.87 -2.09
CA ALA A 231 12.82 -14.32 -1.14
C ALA A 231 14.23 -14.39 -1.76
N THR A 232 14.34 -14.78 -3.03
CA THR A 232 15.65 -14.74 -3.72
C THR A 232 16.15 -13.33 -3.97
N ASP A 233 15.23 -12.37 -4.20
CA ASP A 233 15.58 -10.95 -4.37
C ASP A 233 16.10 -10.35 -3.06
N ALA A 234 15.41 -10.62 -1.95
CA ALA A 234 15.87 -10.20 -0.63
C ALA A 234 17.25 -10.79 -0.28
N MET A 235 17.52 -12.04 -0.66
CA MET A 235 18.86 -12.63 -0.49
C MET A 235 19.91 -11.97 -1.37
N ALA A 236 19.58 -11.57 -2.59
CA ALA A 236 20.50 -10.80 -3.45
C ALA A 236 20.83 -9.44 -2.84
N ALA A 237 19.82 -8.75 -2.26
CA ALA A 237 20.01 -7.51 -1.51
C ALA A 237 20.93 -7.70 -0.31
N LEU A 238 20.73 -8.76 0.49
CA LEU A 238 21.57 -9.08 1.64
C LEU A 238 23.02 -9.35 1.20
N ARG A 239 23.21 -10.15 0.15
CA ARG A 239 24.55 -10.45 -0.40
C ARG A 239 25.21 -9.20 -0.96
N TYR A 240 24.46 -8.30 -1.60
CA TYR A 240 24.97 -6.99 -2.01
C TYR A 240 25.48 -6.19 -0.81
N LEU A 241 24.73 -6.10 0.29
CA LEU A 241 25.20 -5.42 1.51
C LEU A 241 26.51 -6.01 2.03
N LYS A 242 26.68 -7.34 1.99
CA LYS A 242 27.92 -8.02 2.42
C LYS A 242 29.14 -7.67 1.56
N THR A 243 28.95 -7.13 0.35
CA THR A 243 30.07 -6.67 -0.51
C THR A 243 30.51 -5.24 -0.19
N ARG A 244 29.71 -4.50 0.59
CA ARG A 244 30.00 -3.09 0.92
C ARG A 244 31.13 -3.00 1.98
N PRO A 245 32.18 -2.20 1.74
CA PRO A 245 33.29 -2.07 2.68
C PRO A 245 32.90 -1.39 4.00
N GLU A 246 31.78 -0.63 4.01
CA GLU A 246 31.25 0.03 5.21
C GLU A 246 30.50 -0.94 6.13
N VAL A 247 30.10 -2.12 5.62
CA VAL A 247 29.23 -3.08 6.31
C VAL A 247 30.05 -4.20 6.95
N ASP A 248 29.68 -4.59 8.16
CA ASP A 248 30.13 -5.84 8.75
C ASP A 248 29.37 -7.02 8.13
N ALA A 249 30.03 -7.72 7.22
CA ALA A 249 29.42 -8.83 6.47
C ALA A 249 28.91 -9.98 7.35
N THR A 250 29.35 -10.04 8.63
CA THR A 250 28.90 -11.06 9.59
C THR A 250 27.60 -10.64 10.32
N GLN A 251 27.20 -9.38 10.24
CA GLN A 251 26.07 -8.79 10.95
C GLN A 251 25.05 -8.17 9.98
N VAL A 252 24.59 -8.95 9.01
CA VAL A 252 23.56 -8.54 8.06
C VAL A 252 22.30 -9.38 8.25
N GLY A 253 21.16 -8.73 8.42
CA GLY A 253 19.88 -9.39 8.65
C GLY A 253 18.71 -8.71 7.92
N PHE A 254 17.50 -9.19 8.21
CA PHE A 254 16.27 -8.68 7.61
C PHE A 254 15.36 -8.03 8.65
N VAL A 255 14.68 -6.97 8.24
CA VAL A 255 13.46 -6.48 8.88
C VAL A 255 12.37 -6.54 7.82
N GLY A 256 11.39 -7.40 7.99
CA GLY A 256 10.33 -7.62 7.01
C GLY A 256 8.95 -7.37 7.59
N HIS A 257 8.09 -6.71 6.82
CA HIS A 257 6.70 -6.45 7.18
C HIS A 257 5.76 -7.41 6.46
N SER A 258 4.75 -7.95 7.16
CA SER A 258 3.73 -8.81 6.57
C SER A 258 4.34 -9.98 5.78
N GLU A 259 4.13 -10.10 4.46
CA GLU A 259 4.80 -11.07 3.60
C GLU A 259 6.33 -10.97 3.66
N GLY A 260 6.88 -9.75 3.81
CA GLY A 260 8.31 -9.55 4.04
C GLY A 260 8.83 -10.21 5.31
N GLY A 261 8.00 -10.27 6.37
CA GLY A 261 8.29 -11.05 7.58
C GLY A 261 8.35 -12.55 7.32
N LEU A 262 7.46 -13.06 6.46
CA LEU A 262 7.48 -14.44 5.98
C LEU A 262 8.74 -14.73 5.14
N ILE A 263 9.08 -13.82 4.23
CA ILE A 263 10.29 -13.90 3.38
C ILE A 263 11.56 -13.91 4.24
N ALA A 264 11.62 -13.11 5.30
CA ALA A 264 12.73 -13.10 6.26
C ALA A 264 12.89 -14.48 6.92
N VAL A 265 11.79 -15.11 7.35
CA VAL A 265 11.77 -16.47 7.90
C VAL A 265 12.22 -17.51 6.87
N MET A 266 11.73 -17.43 5.62
CA MET A 266 12.14 -18.34 4.53
C MET A 266 13.65 -18.29 4.31
N ASN A 267 14.23 -17.09 4.25
CA ASN A 267 15.66 -16.89 4.04
C ASN A 267 16.49 -17.32 5.23
N ALA A 268 16.10 -17.01 6.46
CA ALA A 268 16.80 -17.46 7.67
C ALA A 268 16.81 -18.99 7.80
N ALA A 269 15.73 -19.66 7.40
CA ALA A 269 15.64 -21.13 7.39
C ALA A 269 16.48 -21.78 6.31
N LYS A 270 16.57 -21.15 5.13
CA LYS A 270 17.27 -21.69 3.94
C LYS A 270 18.76 -21.35 3.96
N HIS A 271 19.14 -20.21 4.53
CA HIS A 271 20.49 -19.67 4.56
C HIS A 271 20.96 -19.32 5.99
N PRO A 272 20.97 -20.31 6.92
CA PRO A 272 21.22 -20.05 8.34
C PRO A 272 22.62 -19.51 8.64
N ASP A 273 23.58 -19.68 7.74
CA ASP A 273 24.96 -19.20 7.89
C ASP A 273 25.17 -17.80 7.26
N GLU A 274 24.19 -17.32 6.50
CA GLU A 274 24.27 -16.01 5.84
C GLU A 274 23.43 -14.93 6.55
N VAL A 275 22.32 -15.30 7.20
CA VAL A 275 21.38 -14.40 7.85
C VAL A 275 21.70 -14.31 9.33
N ALA A 276 22.16 -13.13 9.77
CA ALA A 276 22.61 -12.94 11.15
C ALA A 276 21.45 -12.79 12.15
N TYR A 277 20.33 -12.18 11.74
CA TYR A 277 19.13 -11.95 12.56
C TYR A 277 17.93 -11.60 11.68
N ILE A 278 16.72 -11.74 12.23
CA ILE A 278 15.49 -11.32 11.57
C ILE A 278 14.55 -10.59 12.53
N VAL A 279 13.86 -9.57 12.02
CA VAL A 279 12.68 -8.97 12.63
C VAL A 279 11.48 -9.25 11.72
N SER A 280 10.47 -9.93 12.24
CA SER A 280 9.21 -10.22 11.55
C SER A 280 8.12 -9.33 12.11
N MET A 281 7.76 -8.30 11.38
CA MET A 281 6.73 -7.32 11.69
C MET A 281 5.40 -7.78 11.09
N ALA A 282 4.44 -8.17 11.90
CA ALA A 282 3.13 -8.68 11.45
C ALA A 282 3.25 -9.83 10.41
N GLY A 283 4.33 -10.61 10.50
CA GLY A 283 4.57 -11.73 9.57
C GLY A 283 3.71 -12.96 9.92
N PRO A 284 3.16 -13.67 8.92
CA PRO A 284 2.36 -14.87 9.13
C PRO A 284 3.16 -15.99 9.84
N GLY A 285 2.59 -16.50 10.92
CA GLY A 285 3.13 -17.66 11.67
C GLY A 285 2.28 -18.92 11.56
N VAL A 286 1.08 -18.81 10.98
CA VAL A 286 0.12 -19.91 10.78
C VAL A 286 0.02 -20.29 9.30
N PRO A 287 -0.49 -21.51 8.97
CA PRO A 287 -0.77 -21.87 7.57
C PRO A 287 -1.69 -20.88 6.87
N GLY A 288 -1.47 -20.68 5.57
CA GLY A 288 -2.23 -19.73 4.76
C GLY A 288 -3.75 -19.95 4.78
N LYS A 289 -4.23 -21.21 4.88
CA LYS A 289 -5.64 -21.50 5.12
C LYS A 289 -6.16 -20.81 6.39
N GLU A 290 -5.45 -21.00 7.52
CA GLU A 290 -5.82 -20.40 8.80
C GLU A 290 -5.75 -18.87 8.76
N LEU A 291 -4.72 -18.34 8.09
CA LEU A 291 -4.58 -16.91 7.86
C LEU A 291 -5.79 -16.33 7.13
N GLY A 292 -6.18 -16.92 5.99
CA GLY A 292 -7.32 -16.46 5.20
C GLY A 292 -8.65 -16.57 5.95
N MET A 293 -8.85 -17.67 6.66
CA MET A 293 -10.05 -17.85 7.50
C MET A 293 -10.16 -16.76 8.55
N ALA A 294 -9.06 -16.44 9.23
CA ALA A 294 -9.02 -15.39 10.24
C ALA A 294 -9.25 -13.99 9.62
N GLN A 295 -8.63 -13.68 8.49
CA GLN A 295 -8.84 -12.41 7.77
C GLN A 295 -10.31 -12.18 7.43
N THR A 296 -10.98 -13.20 6.89
CA THR A 296 -12.41 -13.10 6.56
C THR A 296 -13.24 -12.83 7.82
N GLN A 297 -13.03 -13.61 8.87
CA GLN A 297 -13.75 -13.44 10.15
C GLN A 297 -13.54 -12.04 10.73
N LEU A 298 -12.30 -11.57 10.75
CA LEU A 298 -11.95 -10.24 11.24
C LEU A 298 -12.57 -9.13 10.37
N GLY A 299 -12.64 -9.33 9.05
CA GLY A 299 -13.33 -8.42 8.15
C GLY A 299 -14.84 -8.30 8.41
N PHE A 300 -15.51 -9.40 8.75
CA PHE A 300 -16.93 -9.37 9.17
C PHE A 300 -17.10 -8.65 10.50
N LYS A 301 -16.23 -8.93 11.48
CA LYS A 301 -16.22 -8.24 12.77
C LYS A 301 -16.04 -6.72 12.60
N ALA A 302 -15.10 -6.30 11.74
CA ALA A 302 -14.86 -4.89 11.43
C ALA A 302 -16.08 -4.20 10.81
N ALA A 303 -16.84 -4.94 9.99
CA ALA A 303 -18.10 -4.46 9.40
C ALA A 303 -19.28 -4.48 10.38
N GLY A 304 -19.10 -4.90 11.64
CA GLY A 304 -20.17 -5.06 12.62
C GLY A 304 -21.16 -6.19 12.28
N LEU A 305 -20.72 -7.17 11.48
CA LEU A 305 -21.54 -8.29 11.03
C LEU A 305 -21.21 -9.55 11.83
N GLU A 306 -22.24 -10.35 12.11
CA GLU A 306 -22.07 -11.64 12.75
C GLU A 306 -21.49 -12.67 11.77
N PHE A 307 -20.53 -13.46 12.22
CA PHE A 307 -19.89 -14.53 11.48
C PHE A 307 -20.39 -15.88 11.99
N GLY A 308 -21.61 -16.25 11.61
CA GLY A 308 -22.31 -17.45 12.06
C GLY A 308 -21.75 -18.75 11.46
N GLU A 309 -22.32 -19.89 11.88
CA GLU A 309 -21.86 -21.24 11.49
C GLU A 309 -21.84 -21.47 9.99
N ASP A 310 -22.84 -20.98 9.25
CA ASP A 310 -22.92 -21.13 7.79
C ASP A 310 -21.79 -20.37 7.07
N LEU A 311 -21.47 -19.15 7.54
CA LEU A 311 -20.33 -18.38 7.04
C LEU A 311 -19.00 -19.01 7.40
N MET A 312 -18.85 -19.55 8.61
CA MET A 312 -17.65 -20.29 9.01
C MET A 312 -17.41 -21.49 8.10
N LYS A 313 -18.47 -22.25 7.81
CA LYS A 313 -18.37 -23.41 6.93
C LYS A 313 -18.01 -23.01 5.50
N LEU A 314 -18.68 -22.02 4.93
CA LEU A 314 -18.35 -21.49 3.60
C LEU A 314 -16.88 -21.04 3.52
N ASN A 315 -16.43 -20.32 4.53
CA ASN A 315 -15.05 -19.83 4.64
C ASN A 315 -14.05 -20.99 4.69
N GLU A 316 -14.34 -22.00 5.50
CA GLU A 316 -13.49 -23.18 5.61
C GLU A 316 -13.41 -23.97 4.31
N ASP A 317 -14.54 -24.24 3.67
CA ASP A 317 -14.61 -24.99 2.41
C ASP A 317 -13.86 -24.23 1.30
N PHE A 318 -14.05 -22.90 1.19
CA PHE A 318 -13.38 -22.03 0.23
C PHE A 318 -11.84 -22.08 0.39
N TYR A 319 -11.32 -21.80 1.59
CA TYR A 319 -9.87 -21.82 1.81
C TYR A 319 -9.27 -23.22 1.80
N THR A 320 -10.06 -24.27 2.04
CA THR A 320 -9.61 -25.65 1.86
C THR A 320 -9.31 -25.93 0.39
N ILE A 321 -10.18 -25.50 -0.53
CA ILE A 321 -9.95 -25.66 -1.98
C ILE A 321 -8.63 -24.94 -2.37
N ILE A 322 -8.45 -23.69 -1.95
CA ILE A 322 -7.27 -22.91 -2.31
C ILE A 322 -5.98 -23.57 -1.75
N ALA A 323 -5.99 -23.95 -0.48
CA ALA A 323 -4.81 -24.50 0.19
C ALA A 323 -4.37 -25.86 -0.37
N THR A 324 -5.33 -26.70 -0.78
CA THR A 324 -5.04 -28.08 -1.20
C THR A 324 -4.78 -28.24 -2.69
N GLU A 325 -5.41 -27.40 -3.54
CA GLU A 325 -5.27 -27.51 -4.99
C GLU A 325 -4.06 -26.74 -5.51
N LYS A 326 -3.01 -27.46 -5.87
CA LYS A 326 -1.76 -26.86 -6.36
C LYS A 326 -1.85 -26.42 -7.83
N ASP A 327 -2.63 -27.13 -8.64
CA ASP A 327 -2.89 -26.73 -10.03
C ASP A 327 -3.92 -25.62 -10.10
N SER A 328 -3.56 -24.49 -10.72
CA SER A 328 -4.41 -23.29 -10.79
C SER A 328 -5.72 -23.54 -11.54
N VAL A 329 -5.70 -24.31 -12.61
CA VAL A 329 -6.89 -24.58 -13.42
C VAL A 329 -7.86 -25.46 -12.64
N THR A 330 -7.35 -26.51 -12.00
CA THR A 330 -8.15 -27.39 -11.13
C THR A 330 -8.74 -26.61 -9.96
N MET A 331 -7.96 -25.74 -9.33
CA MET A 331 -8.45 -24.88 -8.25
C MET A 331 -9.59 -23.97 -8.73
N CYS A 332 -9.41 -23.27 -9.84
CA CYS A 332 -10.45 -22.41 -10.41
C CYS A 332 -11.75 -23.19 -10.72
N ASN A 333 -11.63 -24.37 -11.30
CA ASN A 333 -12.80 -25.21 -11.60
C ASN A 333 -13.52 -25.67 -10.32
N LYS A 334 -12.78 -26.04 -9.27
CA LYS A 334 -13.38 -26.42 -7.98
C LYS A 334 -14.05 -25.23 -7.30
N LEU A 335 -13.44 -24.04 -7.36
CA LEU A 335 -14.06 -22.81 -6.83
C LEU A 335 -15.33 -22.46 -7.61
N ALA A 336 -15.33 -22.60 -8.95
CA ALA A 336 -16.52 -22.36 -9.74
C ALA A 336 -17.68 -23.32 -9.39
N ASN A 337 -17.37 -24.61 -9.22
CA ASN A 337 -18.35 -25.59 -8.76
C ASN A 337 -18.83 -25.28 -7.34
N PHE A 338 -17.93 -24.93 -6.43
CA PHE A 338 -18.29 -24.53 -5.06
C PHE A 338 -19.28 -23.36 -5.06
N PHE A 339 -19.01 -22.30 -5.80
CA PHE A 339 -19.93 -21.16 -5.88
C PHE A 339 -21.27 -21.54 -6.53
N HIS A 340 -21.26 -22.40 -7.55
CA HIS A 340 -22.50 -22.89 -8.19
C HIS A 340 -23.35 -23.75 -7.23
N GLU A 341 -22.73 -24.63 -6.45
CA GLU A 341 -23.41 -25.46 -5.44
C GLU A 341 -24.02 -24.64 -4.32
N GLN A 342 -23.46 -23.45 -4.04
CA GLN A 342 -23.93 -22.51 -3.04
C GLN A 342 -24.89 -21.43 -3.61
N GLU A 343 -25.28 -21.55 -4.89
CA GLU A 343 -26.21 -20.60 -5.51
C GLU A 343 -27.55 -20.55 -4.75
N GLY A 344 -28.01 -19.35 -4.41
CA GLY A 344 -29.22 -19.16 -3.59
C GLY A 344 -28.99 -19.26 -2.07
N ASN A 345 -27.77 -19.60 -1.62
CA ASN A 345 -27.45 -19.56 -0.19
C ASN A 345 -27.28 -18.10 0.28
N PRO A 346 -28.12 -17.61 1.23
CA PRO A 346 -28.00 -16.23 1.74
C PRO A 346 -26.64 -15.92 2.34
N ALA A 347 -25.96 -16.90 2.96
CA ALA A 347 -24.64 -16.72 3.51
C ALA A 347 -23.59 -16.44 2.43
N LEU A 348 -23.74 -17.02 1.22
CA LEU A 348 -22.84 -16.72 0.10
C LEU A 348 -22.96 -15.26 -0.35
N GLN A 349 -24.16 -14.70 -0.43
CA GLN A 349 -24.37 -13.30 -0.80
C GLN A 349 -23.67 -12.35 0.20
N LEU A 350 -23.81 -12.67 1.48
CA LEU A 350 -23.11 -11.92 2.55
C LEU A 350 -21.59 -12.11 2.49
N TYR A 351 -21.14 -13.33 2.18
CA TYR A 351 -19.71 -13.65 2.02
C TYR A 351 -19.07 -12.86 0.88
N LEU A 352 -19.72 -12.81 -0.26
CA LEU A 352 -19.24 -12.13 -1.47
C LEU A 352 -19.24 -10.59 -1.35
N LYS A 353 -20.09 -10.01 -0.51
CA LYS A 353 -20.19 -8.54 -0.31
C LYS A 353 -20.27 -7.74 -1.63
N GLY A 354 -21.03 -8.26 -2.61
CA GLY A 354 -21.18 -7.61 -3.92
C GLY A 354 -20.08 -7.90 -4.94
N VAL A 355 -19.04 -8.64 -4.58
CA VAL A 355 -18.05 -9.18 -5.53
C VAL A 355 -18.62 -10.42 -6.20
N THR A 356 -18.37 -10.62 -7.50
CA THR A 356 -18.87 -11.82 -8.17
C THR A 356 -17.97 -13.04 -7.92
N PRO A 357 -18.50 -14.27 -8.02
CA PRO A 357 -17.71 -15.49 -7.95
C PRO A 357 -16.51 -15.49 -8.90
N GLU A 358 -16.70 -15.00 -10.14
CA GLU A 358 -15.64 -14.94 -11.16
C GLU A 358 -14.52 -13.97 -10.74
N GLN A 359 -14.87 -12.86 -10.09
CA GLN A 359 -13.88 -11.91 -9.57
C GLN A 359 -13.06 -12.52 -8.42
N TYR A 360 -13.74 -13.25 -7.51
CA TYR A 360 -13.05 -14.00 -6.46
C TYR A 360 -12.11 -15.05 -7.04
N ILE A 361 -12.57 -15.87 -8.01
CA ILE A 361 -11.74 -16.87 -8.66
C ILE A 361 -10.52 -16.24 -9.32
N LYS A 362 -10.70 -15.13 -10.06
CA LYS A 362 -9.59 -14.40 -10.69
C LYS A 362 -8.57 -13.89 -9.67
N LEU A 363 -9.03 -13.35 -8.55
CA LEU A 363 -8.14 -12.83 -7.50
C LEU A 363 -7.27 -13.96 -6.93
N TYR A 364 -7.90 -15.07 -6.52
CA TYR A 364 -7.17 -16.19 -5.92
C TYR A 364 -6.40 -17.06 -6.93
N ALA A 365 -6.63 -16.87 -8.23
CA ALA A 365 -5.81 -17.46 -9.29
C ALA A 365 -4.48 -16.73 -9.48
N LEU A 366 -4.35 -15.46 -9.05
CA LEU A 366 -3.09 -14.72 -9.14
C LEU A 366 -1.99 -15.44 -8.35
N PRO A 367 -0.81 -15.68 -8.94
CA PRO A 367 0.28 -16.41 -8.28
C PRO A 367 0.68 -15.80 -6.93
N MET A 368 0.78 -14.48 -6.85
CA MET A 368 1.11 -13.74 -5.64
C MET A 368 0.08 -13.92 -4.51
N VAL A 369 -1.20 -14.02 -4.83
CA VAL A 369 -2.27 -14.23 -3.85
C VAL A 369 -2.32 -15.70 -3.43
N ARG A 370 -2.36 -16.59 -4.42
CA ARG A 370 -2.46 -18.03 -4.20
C ARG A 370 -1.33 -18.58 -3.34
N CYS A 371 -0.08 -18.14 -3.55
CA CYS A 371 1.07 -18.65 -2.83
C CYS A 371 0.95 -18.41 -1.33
N VAL A 372 0.44 -17.25 -0.90
CA VAL A 372 0.25 -16.92 0.53
C VAL A 372 -0.70 -17.90 1.19
N PHE A 373 -1.85 -18.19 0.55
CA PHE A 373 -2.85 -19.08 1.12
C PHE A 373 -2.53 -20.58 0.99
N GLN A 374 -1.57 -20.92 0.14
CA GLN A 374 -1.04 -22.29 -0.01
C GLN A 374 0.19 -22.58 0.84
N TYR A 375 0.76 -21.55 1.46
CA TYR A 375 2.00 -21.66 2.21
C TYR A 375 1.74 -22.07 3.67
N ASP A 376 2.60 -22.95 4.19
CA ASP A 376 2.70 -23.28 5.61
C ASP A 376 4.08 -22.88 6.12
N PRO A 377 4.20 -21.88 7.00
CA PRO A 377 5.49 -21.42 7.51
C PRO A 377 6.14 -22.37 8.52
N ALA A 378 5.43 -23.38 9.01
CA ALA A 378 5.86 -24.18 10.16
C ALA A 378 7.24 -24.85 9.97
N GLU A 379 7.51 -25.41 8.77
CA GLU A 379 8.79 -26.08 8.51
C GLU A 379 9.95 -25.08 8.43
N ASN A 380 9.73 -23.89 7.91
CA ASN A 380 10.76 -22.86 7.91
C ASN A 380 10.98 -22.27 9.30
N LEU A 381 9.91 -21.99 10.04
CA LEU A 381 10.01 -21.51 11.43
C LEU A 381 10.85 -22.46 12.30
N LYS A 382 10.61 -23.77 12.27
CA LYS A 382 11.42 -24.78 13.00
C LYS A 382 12.92 -24.76 12.66
N ARG A 383 13.27 -24.25 11.48
CA ARG A 383 14.66 -24.21 10.97
C ARG A 383 15.38 -22.89 11.22
N VAL A 384 14.68 -21.86 11.71
CA VAL A 384 15.29 -20.58 12.09
C VAL A 384 16.26 -20.81 13.25
N LYS A 385 17.53 -20.45 13.07
CA LYS A 385 18.58 -20.58 14.07
C LYS A 385 19.07 -19.23 14.60
N CYS A 386 19.00 -18.20 13.76
CA CYS A 386 19.45 -16.86 14.14
C CYS A 386 18.47 -16.22 15.16
N PRO A 387 18.92 -15.19 15.89
CA PRO A 387 18.02 -14.38 16.71
C PRO A 387 16.82 -13.88 15.90
N MET A 388 15.62 -13.97 16.50
CA MET A 388 14.37 -13.56 15.86
C MET A 388 13.56 -12.66 16.80
N PHE A 389 13.09 -11.54 16.29
CA PHE A 389 12.10 -10.69 16.94
C PHE A 389 10.81 -10.70 16.10
N ALA A 390 9.73 -11.23 16.67
CA ALA A 390 8.43 -11.24 16.02
C ALA A 390 7.47 -10.33 16.76
N ILE A 391 6.89 -9.38 16.05
CA ILE A 391 6.02 -8.35 16.61
C ILE A 391 4.72 -8.25 15.85
N ASN A 392 3.64 -7.87 16.54
CA ASN A 392 2.35 -7.63 15.89
C ASN A 392 1.47 -6.70 16.73
N GLY A 393 0.53 -6.02 16.09
CA GLY A 393 -0.50 -5.22 16.73
C GLY A 393 -1.72 -6.05 17.14
N THR A 394 -2.30 -5.77 18.32
CA THR A 394 -3.50 -6.51 18.79
C THR A 394 -4.76 -6.22 17.98
N LEU A 395 -4.77 -5.11 17.23
CA LEU A 395 -5.84 -4.73 16.31
C LEU A 395 -5.52 -5.02 14.84
N ASP A 396 -4.54 -5.89 14.58
CA ASP A 396 -4.22 -6.33 13.22
C ASP A 396 -5.36 -7.19 12.65
N SER A 397 -5.94 -6.71 11.53
CA SER A 397 -7.04 -7.37 10.83
C SER A 397 -6.58 -8.29 9.70
N GLN A 398 -5.29 -8.27 9.36
CA GLN A 398 -4.73 -9.06 8.27
C GLN A 398 -3.98 -10.29 8.80
N VAL A 399 -3.19 -10.11 9.86
CA VAL A 399 -2.43 -11.18 10.50
C VAL A 399 -2.82 -11.21 11.98
N ALA A 400 -3.80 -12.04 12.34
CA ALA A 400 -4.32 -12.11 13.70
C ALA A 400 -3.20 -12.31 14.75
N CYS A 401 -3.02 -11.33 15.64
CA CYS A 401 -1.87 -11.20 16.52
C CYS A 401 -1.60 -12.45 17.36
N GLU A 402 -2.58 -12.89 18.14
CA GLU A 402 -2.40 -13.95 19.13
C GLU A 402 -1.99 -15.29 18.49
N ASN A 403 -2.70 -15.71 17.45
CA ASN A 403 -2.45 -17.00 16.79
C ASN A 403 -1.09 -17.04 16.11
N ASN A 404 -0.71 -15.94 15.45
CA ASN A 404 0.55 -15.87 14.70
C ASN A 404 1.75 -15.80 15.66
N LEU A 405 1.76 -14.89 16.64
CA LEU A 405 2.84 -14.78 17.61
C LEU A 405 2.93 -16.03 18.50
N GLY A 406 1.80 -16.60 18.89
CA GLY A 406 1.76 -17.84 19.68
C GLY A 406 2.38 -19.02 18.93
N THR A 407 2.09 -19.15 17.63
CA THR A 407 2.68 -20.20 16.79
C THR A 407 4.16 -19.97 16.55
N ILE A 408 4.58 -18.73 16.24
CA ILE A 408 6.00 -18.38 16.12
C ILE A 408 6.76 -18.74 17.39
N LYS A 409 6.26 -18.32 18.56
CA LYS A 409 6.91 -18.62 19.85
C LYS A 409 7.02 -20.11 20.14
N ARG A 410 6.02 -20.87 19.77
CA ARG A 410 6.00 -22.34 19.96
C ARG A 410 7.00 -23.05 19.03
N LEU A 411 7.12 -22.58 17.76
CA LEU A 411 8.00 -23.22 16.75
C LEU A 411 9.43 -22.71 16.81
N VAL A 412 9.64 -21.48 17.30
CA VAL A 412 10.94 -20.83 17.49
C VAL A 412 11.07 -20.40 18.96
N PRO A 413 11.36 -21.33 19.89
CA PRO A 413 11.33 -21.04 21.33
C PRO A 413 12.29 -19.92 21.77
N HIS A 414 13.38 -19.70 21.03
CA HIS A 414 14.36 -18.63 21.28
C HIS A 414 13.94 -17.26 20.72
N ALA A 415 12.88 -17.18 19.91
CA ALA A 415 12.39 -15.92 19.43
C ALA A 415 11.87 -15.03 20.57
N THR A 416 12.23 -13.75 20.51
CA THR A 416 11.53 -12.70 21.27
C THR A 416 10.22 -12.40 20.55
N VAL A 417 9.10 -12.38 21.29
CA VAL A 417 7.80 -12.00 20.74
C VAL A 417 7.21 -10.86 21.54
N LYS A 418 6.58 -9.88 20.86
CA LYS A 418 5.88 -8.77 21.51
C LYS A 418 4.60 -8.43 20.75
N ALA A 419 3.47 -8.38 21.46
CA ALA A 419 2.22 -7.82 21.00
C ALA A 419 2.14 -6.35 21.43
N TYR A 420 1.68 -5.49 20.53
CA TYR A 420 1.46 -4.06 20.83
C TYR A 420 -0.05 -3.80 20.94
N GLU A 421 -0.46 -3.40 22.12
CA GLU A 421 -1.87 -3.12 22.38
C GLU A 421 -2.36 -1.91 21.60
N GLY A 422 -3.51 -2.04 20.93
CA GLY A 422 -4.16 -0.96 20.20
C GLY A 422 -3.50 -0.59 18.88
N LEU A 423 -2.52 -1.35 18.37
CA LEU A 423 -1.91 -1.11 17.06
C LEU A 423 -2.53 -2.00 15.98
N ASN A 424 -2.63 -1.47 14.76
CA ASN A 424 -3.09 -2.18 13.56
C ASN A 424 -1.94 -2.90 12.82
N HIS A 425 -2.23 -3.40 11.62
CA HIS A 425 -1.27 -4.12 10.76
C HIS A 425 -0.02 -3.29 10.40
N PHE A 426 -0.16 -1.98 10.23
CA PHE A 426 0.94 -1.04 9.95
C PHE A 426 1.58 -0.46 11.21
N PHE A 427 1.24 -1.00 12.39
CA PHE A 427 1.70 -0.52 13.68
C PHE A 427 1.31 0.94 13.97
N GLN A 428 0.16 1.36 13.45
CA GLN A 428 -0.44 2.65 13.74
C GLN A 428 -1.36 2.52 14.96
N THR A 429 -1.40 3.57 15.79
CA THR A 429 -2.31 3.63 16.95
C THR A 429 -3.76 3.77 16.49
N CYS A 430 -4.61 2.84 16.89
CA CYS A 430 -6.02 2.80 16.58
C CYS A 430 -6.87 2.89 17.84
N ALA A 431 -7.85 3.80 17.85
CA ALA A 431 -8.79 3.92 18.98
C ALA A 431 -9.81 2.76 19.02
N GLU A 432 -10.11 2.18 17.86
CA GLU A 432 -11.10 1.13 17.69
C GLU A 432 -10.68 0.17 16.58
N TRP A 433 -11.19 -1.06 16.65
CA TRP A 433 -11.10 -2.01 15.55
C TRP A 433 -11.98 -1.56 14.37
N LYS A 434 -11.39 -1.14 13.28
CA LYS A 434 -12.12 -0.74 12.06
C LYS A 434 -11.59 -1.41 10.78
N GLY A 435 -10.78 -2.45 10.92
CA GLY A 435 -10.17 -3.12 9.78
C GLY A 435 -9.11 -2.26 9.06
N SER A 436 -8.70 -2.67 7.87
CA SER A 436 -7.74 -1.93 7.03
C SER A 436 -8.30 -0.59 6.50
N ALA A 437 -9.62 -0.40 6.56
CA ALA A 437 -10.30 0.75 5.99
C ALA A 437 -9.91 2.13 6.58
N ASN A 438 -9.26 2.15 7.75
CA ASN A 438 -8.90 3.41 8.43
C ASN A 438 -7.43 3.80 8.35
N ASN A 439 -6.57 2.98 7.76
CA ASN A 439 -5.12 3.22 7.75
C ASN A 439 -4.75 4.58 7.12
N GLY A 440 -5.44 4.94 6.03
CA GLY A 440 -5.19 6.21 5.35
C GLY A 440 -5.65 7.45 6.14
N ALA A 441 -6.63 7.33 7.03
CA ALA A 441 -7.14 8.43 7.86
C ALA A 441 -6.24 8.71 9.08
N ILE A 442 -5.39 7.76 9.47
CA ILE A 442 -4.47 7.88 10.60
C ILE A 442 -3.27 8.74 10.16
N HIS A 443 -2.93 9.78 10.91
CA HIS A 443 -1.76 10.62 10.59
C HIS A 443 -0.43 9.97 10.96
N GLU A 444 -0.43 9.11 11.97
CA GLU A 444 0.73 8.33 12.39
C GLU A 444 1.05 7.25 11.36
N THR A 445 2.29 7.16 10.92
CA THR A 445 2.74 6.11 10.00
C THR A 445 3.17 4.86 10.74
N MET A 446 3.88 5.02 11.85
CA MET A 446 4.27 3.92 12.72
C MET A 446 4.45 4.43 14.15
N SER A 447 4.00 3.64 15.13
CA SER A 447 4.19 3.94 16.54
C SER A 447 5.67 4.13 16.89
N PRO A 448 6.05 5.25 17.54
CA PRO A 448 7.42 5.47 18.00
C PRO A 448 7.93 4.36 18.94
N GLU A 449 7.06 3.73 19.71
CA GLU A 449 7.42 2.60 20.58
C GLU A 449 7.94 1.42 19.76
N VAL A 450 7.28 1.09 18.64
CA VAL A 450 7.68 0.00 17.75
C VAL A 450 9.06 0.28 17.14
N LEU A 451 9.26 1.50 16.61
CA LEU A 451 10.56 1.91 16.05
C LEU A 451 11.68 1.78 17.09
N GLN A 452 11.45 2.28 18.32
CA GLN A 452 12.44 2.22 19.39
C GLN A 452 12.75 0.79 19.83
N ASP A 453 11.74 -0.07 19.91
CA ASP A 453 11.93 -1.48 20.31
C ASP A 453 12.71 -2.28 19.28
N ILE A 454 12.46 -2.05 17.97
CA ILE A 454 13.24 -2.67 16.89
C ILE A 454 14.71 -2.23 17.00
N VAL A 455 14.97 -0.94 17.17
CA VAL A 455 16.33 -0.42 17.36
C VAL A 455 17.00 -1.04 18.60
N ASN A 456 16.32 -1.04 19.73
CA ASN A 456 16.86 -1.56 21.00
C ASN A 456 17.18 -3.06 20.89
N TRP A 457 16.27 -3.84 20.30
CA TRP A 457 16.48 -5.27 20.13
C TRP A 457 17.65 -5.57 19.20
N LEU A 458 17.72 -4.90 18.05
CA LEU A 458 18.82 -5.06 17.10
C LEU A 458 20.16 -4.67 17.72
N GLN A 459 20.24 -3.57 18.48
CA GLN A 459 21.45 -3.17 19.20
C GLN A 459 21.90 -4.20 20.26
N GLN A 460 20.98 -4.96 20.84
CA GLN A 460 21.33 -6.05 21.76
C GLN A 460 21.92 -7.25 21.02
N VAL A 461 21.33 -7.59 19.89
CA VAL A 461 21.73 -8.78 19.09
C VAL A 461 23.11 -8.57 18.43
N VAL A 462 23.39 -7.37 17.92
CA VAL A 462 24.68 -7.08 17.22
C VAL A 462 25.84 -6.80 18.17
N LYS A 463 25.63 -6.63 19.45
CA LYS A 463 26.67 -6.44 20.46
C LYS A 463 27.26 -7.78 20.98
N HIS A 464 26.68 -8.88 20.59
CA HIS A 464 27.06 -10.23 21.00
C HIS A 464 27.52 -11.03 19.78
#